data_a6d349415f46b9cbb5b5161aa0e95d19
#
_entry.id   a6d349415f46b9cbb5b5161aa0e95d19
#
_cell.length_a   1.000
_cell.length_b   1.000
_cell.length_c   1.000
_cell.angle_alpha   90.00
_cell.angle_beta   90.00
_cell.angle_gamma   90.00
#
_symmetry.space_group_name_H-M   'P 1'
#
loop_
_entity.id
_entity.type
_entity.pdbx_description
1 polymer ?
#
loop_
_entity_poly.entity_id
_entity_poly.type
_entity_poly.pdbx_seq_one_letter_code
_entity_poly.pdbx_strand_id
1 'polypeptide(L)'
;MKKLFRKLTCALLLASLMLSLSGCSVLKEILAEPTEGRNDGKYIKTSNELTYPDHVASYDEVHPKHKPGNLKGSDAVARLNEVESTILKHVISCYVDADILFENPEKVGITNADPKTAWGDATTPASKYPEKKAFYEKQRDLLLEIDYETLTGDDRLAFDKILYDVEEEIYCYSYTAFEYYTMIFNSLVGPQSEVLFLLDVFTFDTLKDAENYILVLKDIDRYYDQMCEYEETRAKYGFASSPESYEAAAATFDDLCKQKDDCFLYQSFEERLDKIKGLSSSDRERLIKENEDAMKNVVFPEFEECAKRMRKLKEAGGQDAGLSEYRGGDAYLEMLNRNQTNSGKTVDESIKKLDQEITNLQKERSQLSKRSSEWKSEYNSHRYSKGTVTQNLDYLRDAIKKDFPKVPAHEYYLMDVPKVFESSFSPAAYLGFHLDNFDSNVIIVNNRNVDSDFGVTVAHEGYPGHMHQSLYTRSHTKHVYMYVCGSTGYKEGWATYCENYSMRYFSGNGMTDAVRYCQIDNDWTLLLSTRVDYGIHTEGWTLEECVSYLNAHGMFVTKSSFKRFYTLLVTDPCYYVKYGMGYVWTSNVMNNMRTQFPKATDMQIHTAYLDSLTCTFEQIEDNMKKTLK
;
A
#
# COMPACT_ATOMS: atom_id res chain seq x y z
N MET A 1 8.57 19.91 9.56
CA MET A 1 7.68 18.87 9.06
C MET A 1 6.33 18.82 9.77
N LYS A 2 6.21 18.83 11.12
CA LYS A 2 4.91 19.02 11.83
C LYS A 2 4.03 20.13 11.24
N LYS A 3 4.66 21.21 10.75
CA LYS A 3 3.95 22.31 10.09
C LYS A 3 3.56 22.00 8.64
N LEU A 4 4.12 20.98 7.99
CA LEU A 4 3.87 20.70 6.58
C LEU A 4 2.65 19.80 6.41
N PHE A 5 2.55 18.70 7.19
CA PHE A 5 1.33 17.86 7.20
C PHE A 5 0.16 18.59 7.88
N ARG A 6 0.38 19.30 8.99
CA ARG A 6 -0.62 20.21 9.56
C ARG A 6 -0.93 21.43 8.69
N LYS A 7 0.02 21.92 7.87
CA LYS A 7 -0.28 22.97 6.89
C LYS A 7 -0.94 22.44 5.63
N LEU A 8 -0.71 21.19 5.21
CA LEU A 8 -1.55 20.57 4.18
C LEU A 8 -2.97 20.33 4.69
N THR A 9 -3.16 19.75 5.86
CA THR A 9 -4.50 19.54 6.44
C THR A 9 -5.15 20.83 6.93
N CYS A 10 -4.43 21.74 7.60
CA CYS A 10 -4.98 23.03 8.06
C CYS A 10 -5.01 24.11 6.98
N ALA A 11 -4.14 24.09 5.97
CA ALA A 11 -4.26 24.99 4.82
C ALA A 11 -5.40 24.59 3.89
N LEU A 12 -5.73 23.30 3.82
CA LEU A 12 -6.93 22.79 3.14
C LEU A 12 -8.23 23.23 3.84
N LEU A 13 -8.26 23.24 5.17
CA LEU A 13 -9.40 23.74 5.95
C LEU A 13 -9.53 25.28 5.89
N LEU A 14 -8.44 26.05 5.83
CA LEU A 14 -8.46 27.52 5.72
C LEU A 14 -8.67 28.01 4.28
N ALA A 15 -8.23 27.28 3.27
CA ALA A 15 -8.41 27.64 1.87
C ALA A 15 -9.86 27.47 1.39
N SER A 16 -10.60 26.50 1.96
CA SER A 16 -12.03 26.31 1.66
C SER A 16 -12.92 27.49 2.09
N LEU A 17 -12.46 28.28 3.06
CA LEU A 17 -13.18 29.45 3.60
C LEU A 17 -12.96 30.74 2.80
N MET A 18 -11.88 30.86 2.02
CA MET A 18 -11.56 32.10 1.29
C MET A 18 -11.98 32.11 -0.18
N LEU A 19 -12.37 30.99 -0.76
CA LEU A 19 -12.72 30.88 -2.18
C LEU A 19 -14.19 31.19 -2.54
N SER A 20 -14.99 31.68 -1.59
CA SER A 20 -16.39 32.02 -1.86
C SER A 20 -16.61 33.38 -2.54
N LEU A 21 -15.58 34.18 -2.80
CA LEU A 21 -15.78 35.59 -3.16
C LEU A 21 -15.08 36.10 -4.45
N SER A 22 -14.36 35.30 -5.21
CA SER A 22 -13.80 35.86 -6.46
C SER A 22 -13.53 34.80 -7.51
N GLY A 23 -14.22 34.81 -8.61
CA GLY A 23 -13.60 34.33 -9.79
C GLY A 23 -14.39 33.57 -10.82
N CYS A 24 -15.35 34.19 -11.48
CA CYS A 24 -15.91 33.69 -12.74
C CYS A 24 -15.07 34.01 -14.00
N SER A 25 -13.93 34.69 -13.89
CA SER A 25 -13.16 35.15 -15.07
C SER A 25 -11.88 34.36 -15.37
N VAL A 26 -11.38 33.56 -14.44
CA VAL A 26 -10.13 32.78 -14.62
C VAL A 26 -10.37 31.41 -15.27
N LEU A 27 -11.60 30.93 -15.26
CA LEU A 27 -11.97 29.59 -15.76
C LEU A 27 -11.88 29.38 -17.28
N LYS A 28 -11.69 30.45 -18.06
CA LYS A 28 -11.62 30.34 -19.53
C LYS A 28 -10.22 30.11 -20.09
N GLU A 29 -9.16 30.39 -19.30
CA GLU A 29 -7.77 30.16 -19.73
C GLU A 29 -7.16 28.85 -19.21
N ILE A 30 -7.84 28.13 -18.30
CA ILE A 30 -7.30 26.93 -17.63
C ILE A 30 -7.77 25.62 -18.30
N LEU A 31 -8.70 25.68 -19.25
CA LEU A 31 -9.02 24.57 -20.15
C LEU A 31 -8.09 24.61 -21.39
N ALA A 32 -6.79 24.75 -21.16
CA ALA A 32 -5.82 24.34 -22.17
C ALA A 32 -5.97 22.84 -22.31
N GLU A 33 -6.19 22.41 -23.55
CA GLU A 33 -6.16 20.98 -23.91
C GLU A 33 -4.92 20.32 -23.31
N PRO A 34 -4.99 19.03 -22.93
CA PRO A 34 -3.82 18.28 -22.48
C PRO A 34 -2.69 18.57 -23.47
N THR A 35 -1.60 19.13 -23.01
CA THR A 35 -0.40 19.23 -23.82
C THR A 35 -0.06 17.80 -24.20
N GLU A 36 -0.08 17.49 -25.49
CA GLU A 36 0.44 16.23 -26.02
C GLU A 36 1.74 15.93 -25.30
N GLY A 37 1.84 14.73 -24.69
CA GLY A 37 2.94 14.36 -23.81
C GLY A 37 4.28 14.80 -24.38
N ARG A 38 5.16 15.31 -23.55
CA ARG A 38 6.52 15.77 -23.93
C ARG A 38 7.39 14.61 -24.41
N ASN A 39 6.93 13.90 -25.42
CA ASN A 39 7.73 12.89 -26.08
C ASN A 39 8.28 13.48 -27.38
N ASP A 40 9.29 14.38 -27.25
CA ASP A 40 10.06 14.90 -28.39
C ASP A 40 11.06 13.85 -28.92
N GLY A 41 10.88 12.57 -28.57
CA GLY A 41 11.65 11.43 -29.06
C GLY A 41 12.99 11.21 -28.35
N LYS A 42 13.21 11.82 -27.19
CA LYS A 42 14.43 11.59 -26.40
C LYS A 42 14.09 11.02 -25.02
N TYR A 43 14.07 9.69 -24.93
CA TYR A 43 14.14 9.02 -23.64
C TYR A 43 15.47 9.28 -22.94
N ILE A 44 15.46 9.26 -21.59
CA ILE A 44 16.68 9.15 -20.80
C ILE A 44 17.46 7.92 -21.30
N LYS A 45 18.76 8.10 -21.52
CA LYS A 45 19.61 7.05 -22.05
C LYS A 45 19.82 5.96 -20.99
N THR A 46 19.23 4.81 -21.21
CA THR A 46 19.39 3.61 -20.39
C THR A 46 20.17 2.52 -21.12
N SER A 47 20.61 1.49 -20.39
CA SER A 47 21.43 0.41 -20.93
C SER A 47 20.67 -0.44 -21.96
N ASN A 48 21.35 -0.78 -23.07
CA ASN A 48 20.86 -1.76 -24.04
C ASN A 48 21.11 -3.22 -23.62
N GLU A 49 21.73 -3.46 -22.46
CA GLU A 49 21.88 -4.80 -21.87
C GLU A 49 20.55 -5.33 -21.30
N LEU A 50 19.61 -4.41 -21.04
CA LEU A 50 18.29 -4.73 -20.51
C LEU A 50 17.29 -5.02 -21.64
N THR A 51 16.30 -5.87 -21.35
CA THR A 51 15.17 -6.12 -22.23
C THR A 51 14.03 -5.17 -21.90
N TYR A 52 13.41 -4.61 -22.93
CA TYR A 52 12.30 -3.65 -22.84
C TYR A 52 11.11 -4.16 -23.66
N PRO A 53 9.88 -3.85 -23.29
CA PRO A 53 8.72 -4.11 -24.15
C PRO A 53 8.80 -3.30 -25.45
N ASP A 54 8.34 -3.91 -26.53
CA ASP A 54 8.27 -3.24 -27.83
C ASP A 54 7.01 -2.37 -27.97
N HIS A 55 5.99 -2.63 -27.17
CA HIS A 55 4.73 -1.88 -27.08
C HIS A 55 4.10 -2.05 -25.68
N VAL A 56 3.11 -1.22 -25.39
CA VAL A 56 2.28 -1.36 -24.19
C VAL A 56 1.29 -2.50 -24.40
N ALA A 57 1.43 -3.59 -23.65
CA ALA A 57 0.54 -4.75 -23.77
C ALA A 57 -0.86 -4.42 -23.26
N SER A 58 -1.87 -4.77 -24.02
CA SER A 58 -3.28 -4.72 -23.60
C SER A 58 -3.57 -5.73 -22.50
N TYR A 59 -4.68 -5.55 -21.79
CA TYR A 59 -5.14 -6.50 -20.78
C TYR A 59 -5.28 -7.92 -21.36
N ASP A 60 -5.90 -8.08 -22.54
CA ASP A 60 -6.11 -9.38 -23.16
C ASP A 60 -4.80 -10.06 -23.66
N GLU A 61 -3.71 -9.30 -23.85
CA GLU A 61 -2.40 -9.87 -24.17
C GLU A 61 -1.71 -10.43 -22.92
N VAL A 62 -1.91 -9.80 -21.76
CA VAL A 62 -1.37 -10.28 -20.48
C VAL A 62 -2.26 -11.39 -19.90
N HIS A 63 -3.57 -11.25 -20.01
CA HIS A 63 -4.60 -12.17 -19.49
C HIS A 63 -5.42 -12.77 -20.64
N PRO A 64 -4.84 -13.66 -21.46
CA PRO A 64 -5.55 -14.23 -22.61
C PRO A 64 -6.64 -15.20 -22.16
N LYS A 65 -7.69 -15.31 -22.97
CA LYS A 65 -8.73 -16.34 -22.73
C LYS A 65 -8.17 -17.73 -22.92
N HIS A 66 -8.24 -18.53 -21.89
CA HIS A 66 -7.78 -19.92 -21.89
C HIS A 66 -8.91 -20.91 -22.23
N LYS A 67 -8.54 -22.04 -22.81
CA LYS A 67 -9.45 -23.15 -23.00
C LYS A 67 -9.60 -23.92 -21.68
N PRO A 68 -10.80 -24.44 -21.35
CA PRO A 68 -10.96 -25.29 -20.18
C PRO A 68 -10.01 -26.49 -20.20
N GLY A 69 -9.40 -26.79 -19.06
CA GLY A 69 -8.61 -27.98 -18.85
C GLY A 69 -9.46 -29.26 -18.72
N ASN A 70 -8.84 -30.33 -18.27
CA ASN A 70 -9.49 -31.64 -18.18
C ASN A 70 -9.74 -32.09 -16.73
N LEU A 71 -9.07 -31.51 -15.74
CA LEU A 71 -9.23 -31.87 -14.32
C LEU A 71 -10.53 -31.30 -13.77
N LYS A 72 -11.30 -32.14 -13.08
CA LYS A 72 -12.63 -31.81 -12.55
C LYS A 72 -12.79 -32.28 -11.10
N GLY A 73 -13.74 -31.65 -10.39
CA GLY A 73 -14.10 -32.03 -9.03
C GLY A 73 -12.90 -32.04 -8.07
N SER A 74 -12.68 -33.14 -7.34
CA SER A 74 -11.59 -33.25 -6.36
C SER A 74 -10.19 -33.08 -6.97
N ASP A 75 -9.98 -33.54 -8.21
CA ASP A 75 -8.68 -33.47 -8.86
C ASP A 75 -8.34 -32.01 -9.27
N ALA A 76 -9.35 -31.25 -9.71
CA ALA A 76 -9.21 -29.82 -9.97
C ALA A 76 -8.84 -29.05 -8.69
N VAL A 77 -9.55 -29.29 -7.58
CA VAL A 77 -9.26 -28.67 -6.28
C VAL A 77 -7.89 -29.08 -5.75
N ALA A 78 -7.49 -30.34 -5.89
CA ALA A 78 -6.17 -30.79 -5.49
C ALA A 78 -5.04 -30.08 -6.26
N ARG A 79 -5.21 -29.90 -7.58
CA ARG A 79 -4.26 -29.14 -8.41
C ARG A 79 -4.20 -27.66 -8.02
N LEU A 80 -5.34 -27.03 -7.75
CA LEU A 80 -5.39 -25.64 -7.28
C LEU A 80 -4.61 -25.48 -5.97
N ASN A 81 -4.84 -26.37 -4.99
CA ASN A 81 -4.13 -26.35 -3.70
C ASN A 81 -2.62 -26.62 -3.86
N GLU A 82 -2.22 -27.48 -4.80
CA GLU A 82 -0.80 -27.74 -5.11
C GLU A 82 -0.11 -26.47 -5.63
N VAL A 83 -0.73 -25.78 -6.58
CA VAL A 83 -0.21 -24.53 -7.16
C VAL A 83 -0.17 -23.44 -6.10
N GLU A 84 -1.25 -23.22 -5.36
CA GLU A 84 -1.31 -22.26 -4.25
C GLU A 84 -0.17 -22.47 -3.25
N SER A 85 -0.03 -23.68 -2.72
CA SER A 85 1.04 -24.03 -1.78
C SER A 85 2.44 -23.80 -2.35
N THR A 86 2.63 -24.09 -3.65
CA THR A 86 3.92 -23.89 -4.32
C THR A 86 4.28 -22.42 -4.45
N ILE A 87 3.30 -21.58 -4.83
CA ILE A 87 3.51 -20.14 -4.95
C ILE A 87 3.72 -19.50 -3.56
N LEU A 88 2.91 -19.86 -2.56
CA LEU A 88 3.09 -19.35 -1.20
C LEU A 88 4.50 -19.63 -0.66
N LYS A 89 5.04 -20.84 -0.84
CA LYS A 89 6.42 -21.18 -0.45
C LYS A 89 7.47 -20.41 -1.24
N HIS A 90 7.15 -19.96 -2.44
CA HIS A 90 8.05 -19.16 -3.25
C HIS A 90 8.04 -17.69 -2.82
N VAL A 91 6.87 -17.15 -2.53
CA VAL A 91 6.68 -15.76 -2.08
C VAL A 91 7.17 -15.59 -0.64
N ILE A 92 6.78 -16.49 0.27
CA ILE A 92 7.20 -16.47 1.67
C ILE A 92 8.44 -17.38 1.79
N SER A 93 9.56 -16.91 1.26
CA SER A 93 10.79 -17.70 1.15
C SER A 93 11.79 -17.44 2.27
N CYS A 94 11.60 -16.38 3.07
CA CYS A 94 12.53 -15.98 4.13
C CYS A 94 11.94 -16.17 5.53
N TYR A 95 12.84 -16.17 6.53
CA TYR A 95 12.45 -16.36 7.94
C TYR A 95 11.57 -15.20 8.45
N VAL A 96 11.96 -13.95 8.14
CA VAL A 96 11.24 -12.75 8.60
C VAL A 96 9.79 -12.76 8.11
N ASP A 97 9.55 -13.03 6.83
CA ASP A 97 8.19 -13.09 6.29
C ASP A 97 7.38 -14.21 6.92
N ALA A 98 7.98 -15.38 7.10
CA ALA A 98 7.32 -16.53 7.70
C ALA A 98 6.92 -16.28 9.16
N ASP A 99 7.83 -15.72 9.95
CA ASP A 99 7.64 -15.42 11.38
C ASP A 99 6.62 -14.30 11.61
N ILE A 100 6.65 -13.25 10.79
CA ILE A 100 5.71 -12.13 10.90
C ILE A 100 4.31 -12.54 10.43
N LEU A 101 4.20 -13.29 9.35
CA LEU A 101 2.89 -13.63 8.77
C LEU A 101 2.18 -14.76 9.51
N PHE A 102 2.89 -15.68 10.16
CA PHE A 102 2.27 -16.84 10.78
C PHE A 102 2.87 -17.17 12.15
N GLU A 103 2.01 -17.42 13.11
CA GLU A 103 2.40 -18.00 14.41
C GLU A 103 2.92 -19.45 14.24
N ASN A 104 2.36 -20.17 13.27
CA ASN A 104 2.72 -21.55 12.96
C ASN A 104 2.94 -21.76 11.45
N PRO A 105 4.06 -21.27 10.87
CA PRO A 105 4.32 -21.33 9.42
C PRO A 105 4.23 -22.74 8.82
N GLU A 106 4.58 -23.78 9.61
CA GLU A 106 4.53 -25.17 9.17
C GLU A 106 3.10 -25.67 8.90
N LYS A 107 2.07 -25.10 9.55
CA LYS A 107 0.67 -25.46 9.26
C LYS A 107 0.21 -25.03 7.88
N VAL A 108 0.83 -24.01 7.31
CA VAL A 108 0.61 -23.55 5.93
C VAL A 108 1.67 -24.09 4.97
N GLY A 109 2.52 -25.01 5.46
CA GLY A 109 3.51 -25.73 4.64
C GLY A 109 4.83 -25.00 4.45
N ILE A 110 5.12 -23.93 5.19
CA ILE A 110 6.38 -23.16 5.16
C ILE A 110 7.31 -23.76 6.22
N THR A 111 8.31 -24.53 5.79
CA THR A 111 9.14 -25.34 6.69
C THR A 111 10.63 -25.08 6.62
N ASN A 112 11.11 -24.27 5.67
CA ASN A 112 12.54 -24.14 5.36
C ASN A 112 13.10 -22.72 5.55
N ALA A 113 12.42 -21.85 6.32
CA ALA A 113 12.91 -20.51 6.60
C ALA A 113 14.12 -20.58 7.54
N ASP A 114 15.30 -20.10 7.08
CA ASP A 114 16.55 -20.11 7.85
C ASP A 114 16.80 -18.73 8.48
N PRO A 115 16.86 -18.62 9.81
CA PRO A 115 17.12 -17.34 10.47
C PRO A 115 18.54 -16.78 10.23
N LYS A 116 19.44 -17.54 9.59
CA LYS A 116 20.78 -17.05 9.22
C LYS A 116 20.79 -16.27 7.89
N THR A 117 19.78 -16.49 7.03
CA THR A 117 19.50 -15.72 5.83
C THR A 117 18.10 -15.15 5.97
N ALA A 118 17.88 -14.47 7.09
CA ALA A 118 16.56 -14.18 7.65
C ALA A 118 15.71 -13.29 6.74
N TRP A 119 16.34 -12.33 6.05
CA TRP A 119 15.67 -11.36 5.21
C TRP A 119 15.42 -11.83 3.77
N GLY A 120 15.92 -13.00 3.39
CA GLY A 120 15.87 -13.43 1.99
C GLY A 120 16.74 -12.56 1.08
N ASP A 121 16.38 -12.49 -0.21
CA ASP A 121 17.02 -11.59 -1.17
C ASP A 121 16.27 -10.26 -1.24
N ALA A 122 16.98 -9.14 -1.07
CA ALA A 122 16.39 -7.80 -1.06
C ALA A 122 15.86 -7.37 -2.45
N THR A 123 16.42 -7.94 -3.53
CA THR A 123 16.10 -7.58 -4.92
C THR A 123 16.18 -8.81 -5.81
N THR A 124 15.61 -8.72 -7.00
CA THR A 124 15.70 -9.79 -8.00
C THR A 124 16.60 -9.32 -9.17
N PRO A 125 17.91 -9.61 -9.16
CA PRO A 125 18.78 -9.18 -10.25
C PRO A 125 18.24 -9.63 -11.62
N ALA A 126 18.42 -8.79 -12.65
CA ALA A 126 17.97 -9.06 -14.02
C ALA A 126 18.37 -10.46 -14.54
N SER A 127 19.51 -10.99 -14.08
CA SER A 127 19.98 -12.35 -14.42
C SER A 127 19.09 -13.47 -13.90
N LYS A 128 18.25 -13.22 -12.89
CA LYS A 128 17.29 -14.17 -12.31
C LYS A 128 15.91 -14.15 -12.98
N TYR A 129 15.63 -13.15 -13.81
CA TYR A 129 14.34 -13.00 -14.48
C TYR A 129 13.91 -14.23 -15.30
N PRO A 130 14.80 -14.88 -16.11
CA PRO A 130 14.39 -16.09 -16.84
C PRO A 130 13.98 -17.25 -15.93
N GLU A 131 14.63 -17.40 -14.77
CA GLU A 131 14.31 -18.44 -13.78
C GLU A 131 12.95 -18.15 -13.12
N LYS A 132 12.72 -16.90 -12.69
CA LYS A 132 11.46 -16.45 -12.10
C LYS A 132 10.31 -16.60 -13.10
N LYS A 133 10.49 -16.14 -14.33
CA LYS A 133 9.49 -16.29 -15.40
C LYS A 133 9.13 -17.76 -15.61
N ALA A 134 10.12 -18.64 -15.76
CA ALA A 134 9.88 -20.08 -15.97
C ALA A 134 9.14 -20.73 -14.79
N PHE A 135 9.38 -20.27 -13.56
CA PHE A 135 8.64 -20.72 -12.39
C PHE A 135 7.14 -20.39 -12.54
N TYR A 136 6.79 -19.12 -12.84
CA TYR A 136 5.39 -18.71 -12.98
C TYR A 136 4.71 -19.30 -14.23
N GLU A 137 5.43 -19.44 -15.36
CA GLU A 137 4.92 -20.15 -16.55
C GLU A 137 4.51 -21.58 -16.20
N LYS A 138 5.31 -22.29 -15.42
CA LYS A 138 4.98 -23.63 -14.94
C LYS A 138 3.73 -23.63 -14.06
N GLN A 139 3.59 -22.67 -13.15
CA GLN A 139 2.39 -22.58 -12.28
C GLN A 139 1.13 -22.28 -13.10
N ARG A 140 1.22 -21.37 -14.08
CA ARG A 140 0.13 -21.12 -15.03
C ARG A 140 -0.28 -22.39 -15.78
N ASP A 141 0.68 -23.10 -16.34
CA ASP A 141 0.39 -24.31 -17.12
C ASP A 141 -0.32 -25.37 -16.27
N LEU A 142 0.05 -25.51 -14.98
CA LEU A 142 -0.63 -26.41 -14.04
C LEU A 142 -2.06 -25.94 -13.72
N LEU A 143 -2.30 -24.62 -13.55
CA LEU A 143 -3.65 -24.07 -13.38
C LEU A 143 -4.53 -24.35 -14.60
N LEU A 144 -3.98 -24.23 -15.81
CA LEU A 144 -4.71 -24.44 -17.06
C LEU A 144 -5.07 -25.91 -17.33
N GLU A 145 -4.58 -26.88 -16.54
CA GLU A 145 -5.09 -28.25 -16.54
C GLU A 145 -6.49 -28.37 -15.92
N ILE A 146 -6.93 -27.36 -15.15
CA ILE A 146 -8.21 -27.35 -14.44
C ILE A 146 -9.36 -26.98 -15.39
N ASP A 147 -10.46 -27.72 -15.36
CA ASP A 147 -11.72 -27.29 -15.95
C ASP A 147 -12.38 -26.26 -15.02
N TYR A 148 -12.10 -24.98 -15.30
CA TYR A 148 -12.57 -23.82 -14.54
C TYR A 148 -14.08 -23.85 -14.27
N GLU A 149 -14.89 -24.32 -15.22
CA GLU A 149 -16.35 -24.34 -15.07
C GLU A 149 -16.84 -25.32 -13.99
N THR A 150 -15.96 -26.21 -13.54
CA THR A 150 -16.27 -27.16 -12.45
C THR A 150 -15.92 -26.62 -11.07
N LEU A 151 -15.15 -25.53 -10.99
CA LEU A 151 -14.85 -24.84 -9.73
C LEU A 151 -16.05 -24.00 -9.26
N THR A 152 -16.27 -23.97 -7.97
CA THR A 152 -17.38 -23.22 -7.34
C THR A 152 -16.93 -22.50 -6.08
N GLY A 153 -17.65 -21.44 -5.71
CA GLY A 153 -17.41 -20.71 -4.46
C GLY A 153 -15.96 -20.22 -4.33
N ASP A 154 -15.38 -20.50 -3.18
CA ASP A 154 -14.04 -20.09 -2.79
C ASP A 154 -12.93 -20.60 -3.73
N ASP A 155 -13.01 -21.88 -4.17
CA ASP A 155 -12.04 -22.44 -5.11
C ASP A 155 -12.01 -21.69 -6.46
N ARG A 156 -13.15 -21.18 -6.92
CA ARG A 156 -13.24 -20.40 -8.16
C ARG A 156 -12.60 -19.02 -8.00
N LEU A 157 -12.87 -18.35 -6.87
CA LEU A 157 -12.26 -17.05 -6.56
C LEU A 157 -10.74 -17.15 -6.42
N ALA A 158 -10.26 -18.19 -5.74
CA ALA A 158 -8.83 -18.44 -5.60
C ALA A 158 -8.15 -18.73 -6.94
N PHE A 159 -8.78 -19.52 -7.80
CA PHE A 159 -8.27 -19.76 -9.16
C PHE A 159 -8.15 -18.44 -9.95
N ASP A 160 -9.21 -17.64 -9.95
CA ASP A 160 -9.24 -16.35 -10.66
C ASP A 160 -8.09 -15.43 -10.19
N LYS A 161 -7.91 -15.31 -8.87
CA LYS A 161 -6.86 -14.46 -8.29
C LYS A 161 -5.46 -14.99 -8.58
N ILE A 162 -5.22 -16.29 -8.36
CA ILE A 162 -3.89 -16.88 -8.56
C ILE A 162 -3.50 -16.82 -10.04
N LEU A 163 -4.44 -17.11 -10.97
CA LEU A 163 -4.14 -17.03 -12.40
C LEU A 163 -3.80 -15.60 -12.83
N TYR A 164 -4.58 -14.61 -12.36
CA TYR A 164 -4.32 -13.20 -12.61
C TYR A 164 -2.91 -12.80 -12.16
N ASP A 165 -2.54 -13.08 -10.92
CA ASP A 165 -1.23 -12.72 -10.38
C ASP A 165 -0.08 -13.43 -11.11
N VAL A 166 -0.25 -14.71 -11.41
CA VAL A 166 0.76 -15.49 -12.15
C VAL A 166 1.01 -14.92 -13.55
N GLU A 167 -0.03 -14.46 -14.23
CA GLU A 167 0.11 -13.86 -15.56
C GLU A 167 0.78 -12.48 -15.50
N GLU A 168 0.47 -11.65 -14.49
CA GLU A 168 1.17 -10.38 -14.26
C GLU A 168 2.66 -10.61 -13.91
N GLU A 169 2.99 -11.61 -13.11
CA GLU A 169 4.37 -11.98 -12.82
C GLU A 169 5.14 -12.46 -14.05
N ILE A 170 4.51 -13.26 -14.92
CA ILE A 170 5.10 -13.68 -16.21
C ILE A 170 5.39 -12.45 -17.09
N TYR A 171 4.47 -11.49 -17.13
CA TYR A 171 4.65 -10.25 -17.86
C TYR A 171 5.80 -9.42 -17.26
N CYS A 172 5.81 -9.22 -15.95
CA CYS A 172 6.86 -8.51 -15.24
C CYS A 172 8.25 -9.10 -15.54
N TYR A 173 8.42 -10.42 -15.33
CA TYR A 173 9.70 -11.09 -15.56
C TYR A 173 10.06 -11.31 -17.04
N SER A 174 9.26 -10.82 -17.97
CA SER A 174 9.62 -10.78 -19.40
C SER A 174 10.58 -9.64 -19.74
N TYR A 175 10.65 -8.60 -18.89
CA TYR A 175 11.41 -7.38 -19.19
C TYR A 175 12.32 -6.98 -18.05
N THR A 176 13.61 -7.17 -18.21
CA THR A 176 14.61 -6.93 -17.14
C THR A 176 14.77 -5.46 -16.79
N ALA A 177 14.30 -4.52 -17.63
CA ALA A 177 14.29 -3.10 -17.32
C ALA A 177 13.32 -2.76 -16.18
N PHE A 178 12.25 -3.55 -16.01
CA PHE A 178 11.24 -3.32 -14.98
C PHE A 178 11.80 -3.35 -13.56
N GLU A 179 12.90 -4.06 -13.33
CA GLU A 179 13.60 -4.07 -12.05
C GLU A 179 14.09 -2.67 -11.64
N TYR A 180 14.49 -1.80 -12.56
CA TYR A 180 15.32 -0.63 -12.26
C TYR A 180 14.56 0.71 -12.32
N TYR A 181 13.26 0.75 -12.56
CA TYR A 181 12.53 2.02 -12.63
C TYR A 181 12.31 2.69 -11.28
N THR A 182 12.30 1.95 -10.17
CA THR A 182 12.03 2.47 -8.84
C THR A 182 13.29 2.63 -8.01
N MET A 183 13.33 3.64 -7.13
CA MET A 183 14.39 3.83 -6.14
C MET A 183 14.04 3.08 -4.86
N ILE A 184 14.94 2.22 -4.37
CA ILE A 184 14.67 1.41 -3.18
C ILE A 184 14.72 2.23 -1.89
N PHE A 185 15.69 3.14 -1.75
CA PHE A 185 15.87 3.97 -0.56
C PHE A 185 15.10 5.29 -0.64
N ASN A 186 13.77 5.22 -0.66
CA ASN A 186 12.94 6.43 -0.60
C ASN A 186 13.05 7.10 0.78
N SER A 187 13.16 8.43 0.83
CA SER A 187 13.35 9.19 2.08
C SER A 187 12.11 9.33 2.95
N LEU A 188 10.91 8.97 2.45
CA LEU A 188 9.65 9.02 3.20
C LEU A 188 9.18 7.64 3.62
N VAL A 189 9.21 6.71 2.69
CA VAL A 189 8.85 5.31 2.87
C VAL A 189 10.00 4.49 2.31
N GLY A 190 10.59 3.63 3.09
CA GLY A 190 11.71 2.85 2.60
C GLY A 190 12.25 1.90 3.66
N PRO A 191 13.04 0.90 3.24
CA PRO A 191 13.50 -0.18 4.10
C PRO A 191 14.29 0.33 5.32
N GLN A 192 14.93 1.50 5.24
CA GLN A 192 15.64 2.09 6.38
C GLN A 192 14.74 2.36 7.60
N SER A 193 13.45 2.60 7.39
CA SER A 193 12.48 2.76 8.46
C SER A 193 11.66 1.50 8.70
N GLU A 194 11.25 0.83 7.64
CA GLU A 194 10.38 -0.36 7.69
C GLU A 194 11.04 -1.53 8.42
N VAL A 195 12.32 -1.79 8.15
CA VAL A 195 13.07 -2.88 8.80
C VAL A 195 13.10 -2.72 10.32
N LEU A 196 13.29 -1.50 10.83
CA LEU A 196 13.30 -1.28 12.28
C LEU A 196 11.92 -1.49 12.92
N PHE A 197 10.83 -1.15 12.20
CA PHE A 197 9.47 -1.49 12.63
C PHE A 197 9.24 -3.00 12.65
N LEU A 198 9.65 -3.71 11.62
CA LEU A 198 9.53 -5.16 11.56
C LEU A 198 10.29 -5.82 12.70
N LEU A 199 11.48 -5.31 13.03
CA LEU A 199 12.26 -5.80 14.18
C LEU A 199 11.56 -5.57 15.53
N ASP A 200 10.73 -4.53 15.67
CA ASP A 200 10.02 -4.23 16.91
C ASP A 200 8.80 -5.14 17.15
N VAL A 201 8.22 -5.68 16.08
CA VAL A 201 7.01 -6.52 16.17
C VAL A 201 7.27 -8.02 16.35
N PHE A 202 8.51 -8.47 16.26
CA PHE A 202 8.86 -9.86 16.59
C PHE A 202 8.41 -10.24 18.00
N THR A 203 7.80 -11.40 18.16
CA THR A 203 7.40 -11.95 19.47
C THR A 203 8.40 -12.98 19.97
N PHE A 204 8.58 -13.06 21.29
CA PHE A 204 9.45 -14.07 21.92
C PHE A 204 8.64 -14.92 22.90
N ASP A 205 8.28 -16.12 22.49
CA ASP A 205 7.64 -17.10 23.35
C ASP A 205 8.65 -18.05 23.99
N THR A 206 9.78 -18.24 23.34
CA THR A 206 10.85 -19.16 23.75
C THR A 206 12.23 -18.51 23.69
N LEU A 207 13.19 -19.12 24.39
CA LEU A 207 14.61 -18.77 24.27
C LEU A 207 15.08 -18.79 22.80
N LYS A 208 14.57 -19.76 22.02
CA LYS A 208 14.95 -19.94 20.62
C LYS A 208 14.52 -18.75 19.75
N ASP A 209 13.37 -18.14 20.00
CA ASP A 209 12.91 -16.99 19.25
C ASP A 209 13.84 -15.78 19.45
N ALA A 210 14.25 -15.53 20.69
CA ALA A 210 15.23 -14.49 20.98
C ALA A 210 16.61 -14.77 20.35
N GLU A 211 17.05 -16.03 20.30
CA GLU A 211 18.27 -16.43 19.61
C GLU A 211 18.15 -16.25 18.08
N ASN A 212 17.00 -16.59 17.50
CA ASN A 212 16.73 -16.38 16.08
C ASN A 212 16.70 -14.88 15.73
N TYR A 213 16.09 -14.05 16.58
CA TYR A 213 16.12 -12.60 16.42
C TYR A 213 17.54 -12.02 16.33
N ILE A 214 18.47 -12.53 17.14
CA ILE A 214 19.89 -12.13 17.03
C ILE A 214 20.49 -12.52 15.68
N LEU A 215 20.06 -13.64 15.09
CA LEU A 215 20.47 -14.02 13.73
C LEU A 215 19.85 -13.09 12.69
N VAL A 216 18.59 -12.68 12.86
CA VAL A 216 17.91 -11.69 12.02
C VAL A 216 18.68 -10.36 12.02
N LEU A 217 19.12 -9.87 13.19
CA LEU A 217 19.96 -8.67 13.27
C LEU A 217 21.31 -8.84 12.56
N LYS A 218 21.91 -10.00 12.63
CA LYS A 218 23.22 -10.28 12.00
C LYS A 218 23.16 -10.44 10.48
N ASP A 219 21.99 -10.67 9.91
CA ASP A 219 21.78 -10.78 8.45
C ASP A 219 21.43 -9.41 7.80
N ILE A 220 21.31 -8.35 8.59
CA ILE A 220 20.97 -7.01 8.10
C ILE A 220 22.03 -6.45 7.16
N ASP A 221 23.31 -6.67 7.44
CA ASP A 221 24.41 -6.21 6.59
C ASP A 221 24.30 -6.76 5.17
N ARG A 222 24.12 -8.08 5.01
CA ARG A 222 23.91 -8.70 3.70
C ARG A 222 22.68 -8.13 2.98
N TYR A 223 21.57 -7.94 3.70
CA TYR A 223 20.31 -7.47 3.13
C TYR A 223 20.42 -6.03 2.60
N TYR A 224 21.03 -5.13 3.38
CA TYR A 224 21.25 -3.74 2.94
C TYR A 224 22.36 -3.62 1.89
N ASP A 225 23.38 -4.45 1.95
CA ASP A 225 24.39 -4.55 0.90
C ASP A 225 23.77 -4.83 -0.47
N GLN A 226 22.82 -5.78 -0.56
CA GLN A 226 22.10 -6.08 -1.80
C GLN A 226 21.28 -4.88 -2.29
N MET A 227 20.64 -4.12 -1.39
CA MET A 227 19.91 -2.90 -1.76
C MET A 227 20.86 -1.81 -2.28
N CYS A 228 22.01 -1.64 -1.67
CA CYS A 228 23.02 -0.71 -2.14
C CYS A 228 23.61 -1.12 -3.50
N GLU A 229 23.87 -2.40 -3.71
CA GLU A 229 24.30 -2.94 -5.01
C GLU A 229 23.25 -2.75 -6.10
N TYR A 230 21.96 -2.86 -5.73
CA TYR A 230 20.85 -2.55 -6.63
C TYR A 230 20.90 -1.09 -7.08
N GLU A 231 21.01 -0.12 -6.16
CA GLU A 231 21.08 1.30 -6.51
C GLU A 231 22.32 1.63 -7.36
N GLU A 232 23.47 1.01 -7.08
CA GLU A 232 24.67 1.15 -7.89
C GLU A 232 24.46 0.59 -9.30
N THR A 233 23.79 -0.55 -9.42
CA THR A 233 23.46 -1.19 -10.70
C THR A 233 22.43 -0.36 -11.46
N ARG A 234 21.43 0.15 -10.77
CA ARG A 234 20.42 1.05 -11.29
C ARG A 234 21.05 2.31 -11.89
N ALA A 235 21.98 2.93 -11.17
CA ALA A 235 22.74 4.07 -11.64
C ALA A 235 23.61 3.73 -12.86
N LYS A 236 24.29 2.58 -12.85
CA LYS A 236 25.10 2.08 -13.98
C LYS A 236 24.26 1.88 -15.25
N TYR A 237 23.02 1.43 -15.11
CA TYR A 237 22.09 1.22 -16.23
C TYR A 237 21.40 2.50 -16.70
N GLY A 238 21.66 3.66 -16.08
CA GLY A 238 21.12 4.95 -16.50
C GLY A 238 19.82 5.35 -15.82
N PHE A 239 19.46 4.71 -14.71
CA PHE A 239 18.28 5.05 -13.90
C PHE A 239 18.64 5.80 -12.61
N ALA A 240 19.80 6.42 -12.54
CA ALA A 240 20.24 7.16 -11.35
C ALA A 240 19.22 8.24 -10.97
N SER A 241 18.87 8.28 -9.69
CA SER A 241 18.05 9.35 -9.10
C SER A 241 18.84 10.65 -8.97
N SER A 242 18.14 11.75 -8.64
CA SER A 242 18.81 13.05 -8.46
C SER A 242 19.79 13.03 -7.29
N PRO A 243 20.83 13.92 -7.32
CA PRO A 243 21.72 14.10 -6.18
C PRO A 243 20.99 14.42 -4.88
N GLU A 244 19.87 15.16 -4.96
CA GLU A 244 19.02 15.49 -3.83
C GLU A 244 18.31 14.28 -3.24
N SER A 245 17.84 13.36 -4.07
CA SER A 245 17.16 12.13 -3.62
C SER A 245 18.14 11.20 -2.93
N TYR A 246 19.36 11.02 -3.46
CA TYR A 246 20.40 10.25 -2.79
C TYR A 246 20.86 10.90 -1.48
N GLU A 247 20.96 12.23 -1.40
CA GLU A 247 21.29 12.90 -0.13
C GLU A 247 20.15 12.74 0.89
N ALA A 248 18.88 12.81 0.46
CA ALA A 248 17.74 12.61 1.34
C ALA A 248 17.71 11.18 1.90
N ALA A 249 18.01 10.18 1.08
CA ALA A 249 18.16 8.79 1.51
C ALA A 249 19.31 8.63 2.51
N ALA A 250 20.49 9.20 2.22
CA ALA A 250 21.63 9.17 3.13
C ALA A 250 21.32 9.84 4.48
N ALA A 251 20.61 10.97 4.46
CA ALA A 251 20.25 11.69 5.69
C ALA A 251 19.30 10.90 6.60
N THR A 252 18.44 10.03 6.05
CA THR A 252 17.59 9.15 6.88
C THR A 252 18.43 8.12 7.65
N PHE A 253 19.45 7.54 7.03
CA PHE A 253 20.39 6.65 7.71
C PHE A 253 21.20 7.38 8.79
N ASP A 254 21.68 8.61 8.49
CA ASP A 254 22.38 9.41 9.52
C ASP A 254 21.50 9.71 10.72
N ASP A 255 20.21 9.98 10.51
CA ASP A 255 19.26 10.27 11.59
C ASP A 255 19.02 9.04 12.47
N LEU A 256 19.04 7.83 11.89
CA LEU A 256 19.01 6.58 12.64
C LEU A 256 20.31 6.36 13.43
N CYS A 257 21.47 6.58 12.82
CA CYS A 257 22.77 6.41 13.47
C CYS A 257 23.00 7.37 14.66
N LYS A 258 22.38 8.57 14.66
CA LYS A 258 22.41 9.49 15.81
C LYS A 258 21.77 8.92 17.07
N GLN A 259 20.96 7.87 16.94
CA GLN A 259 20.25 7.24 18.05
C GLN A 259 20.85 5.89 18.46
N LYS A 260 22.06 5.55 17.97
CA LYS A 260 22.67 4.24 18.21
C LYS A 260 22.83 3.86 19.67
N ASP A 261 23.01 4.82 20.57
CA ASP A 261 23.18 4.56 22.01
C ASP A 261 21.84 4.50 22.77
N ASP A 262 20.76 5.11 22.20
CA ASP A 262 19.43 5.21 22.80
C ASP A 262 18.35 4.61 21.87
N CYS A 263 18.70 3.60 21.04
CA CYS A 263 17.75 3.00 20.12
C CYS A 263 16.64 2.26 20.89
N PHE A 264 15.38 2.56 20.52
CA PHE A 264 14.21 1.96 21.15
C PHE A 264 14.22 0.42 21.12
N LEU A 265 14.87 -0.20 20.13
CA LEU A 265 14.99 -1.64 20.01
C LEU A 265 15.74 -2.30 21.17
N TYR A 266 16.60 -1.59 21.90
CA TYR A 266 17.24 -2.15 23.10
C TYR A 266 16.21 -2.39 24.20
N GLN A 267 15.39 -1.38 24.50
CA GLN A 267 14.33 -1.50 25.49
C GLN A 267 13.28 -2.51 25.08
N SER A 268 12.80 -2.43 23.85
CA SER A 268 11.81 -3.34 23.28
C SER A 268 12.28 -4.81 23.32
N PHE A 269 13.56 -5.06 23.05
CA PHE A 269 14.14 -6.40 23.16
C PHE A 269 14.10 -6.93 24.60
N GLU A 270 14.49 -6.12 25.59
CA GLU A 270 14.45 -6.52 26.99
C GLU A 270 13.02 -6.80 27.48
N GLU A 271 12.05 -5.94 27.12
CA GLU A 271 10.63 -6.12 27.44
C GLU A 271 10.05 -7.43 26.85
N ARG A 272 10.53 -7.83 25.67
CA ARG A 272 10.15 -9.12 25.04
C ARG A 272 10.79 -10.31 25.75
N LEU A 273 12.06 -10.20 26.17
CA LEU A 273 12.72 -11.24 26.98
C LEU A 273 11.98 -11.51 28.28
N ASP A 274 11.45 -10.45 28.94
CA ASP A 274 10.71 -10.57 30.19
C ASP A 274 9.38 -11.36 30.05
N LYS A 275 8.87 -11.55 28.82
CA LYS A 275 7.69 -12.38 28.53
C LYS A 275 8.01 -13.86 28.44
N ILE A 276 9.26 -14.26 28.23
CA ILE A 276 9.68 -15.65 28.09
C ILE A 276 9.60 -16.36 29.44
N LYS A 277 8.68 -17.31 29.57
CA LYS A 277 8.51 -18.08 30.81
C LYS A 277 9.71 -18.97 31.08
N GLY A 278 10.33 -18.80 32.26
CA GLY A 278 11.42 -19.66 32.70
C GLY A 278 12.79 -19.34 32.11
N LEU A 279 12.96 -18.17 31.49
CA LEU A 279 14.25 -17.69 31.00
C LEU A 279 15.22 -17.54 32.20
N SER A 280 16.41 -18.12 32.10
CA SER A 280 17.43 -17.99 33.14
C SER A 280 18.06 -16.59 33.14
N SER A 281 18.51 -16.09 34.29
CA SER A 281 19.22 -14.80 34.39
C SER A 281 20.48 -14.78 33.51
N SER A 282 21.19 -15.91 33.41
CA SER A 282 22.40 -16.03 32.60
C SER A 282 22.08 -15.96 31.09
N ASP A 283 20.97 -16.58 30.62
CA ASP A 283 20.54 -16.47 29.25
C ASP A 283 20.05 -15.06 28.92
N ARG A 284 19.30 -14.43 29.82
CA ARG A 284 18.87 -13.05 29.68
C ARG A 284 20.06 -12.10 29.52
N GLU A 285 21.06 -12.16 30.42
CA GLU A 285 22.27 -11.33 30.34
C GLU A 285 23.06 -11.58 29.05
N ARG A 286 23.19 -12.85 28.62
CA ARG A 286 23.84 -13.23 27.35
C ARG A 286 23.12 -12.62 26.15
N LEU A 287 21.80 -12.76 26.06
CA LEU A 287 21.01 -12.29 24.97
C LEU A 287 21.01 -10.75 24.86
N ILE A 288 20.91 -10.03 25.97
CA ILE A 288 21.02 -8.56 25.98
C ILE A 288 22.37 -8.14 25.40
N LYS A 289 23.47 -8.77 25.85
CA LYS A 289 24.79 -8.47 25.32
C LYS A 289 24.91 -8.80 23.84
N GLU A 290 24.42 -9.95 23.39
CA GLU A 290 24.44 -10.35 21.97
C GLU A 290 23.61 -9.39 21.08
N ASN A 291 22.47 -8.91 21.58
CA ASN A 291 21.65 -7.88 20.92
C ASN A 291 22.42 -6.56 20.80
N GLU A 292 23.02 -6.08 21.88
CA GLU A 292 23.84 -4.87 21.86
C GLU A 292 25.03 -5.01 20.88
N ASP A 293 25.70 -6.15 20.91
CA ASP A 293 26.84 -6.44 20.04
C ASP A 293 26.41 -6.47 18.55
N ALA A 294 25.26 -7.08 18.23
CA ALA A 294 24.72 -7.08 16.86
C ALA A 294 24.33 -5.67 16.40
N MET A 295 23.61 -4.91 17.23
CA MET A 295 23.24 -3.54 16.90
C MET A 295 24.47 -2.65 16.68
N LYS A 296 25.46 -2.69 17.59
CA LYS A 296 26.64 -1.82 17.54
C LYS A 296 27.65 -2.19 16.44
N ASN A 297 27.79 -3.49 16.13
CA ASN A 297 28.85 -3.98 15.25
C ASN A 297 28.33 -4.42 13.86
N VAL A 298 27.02 -4.55 13.66
CA VAL A 298 26.42 -4.92 12.37
C VAL A 298 25.42 -3.83 11.92
N VAL A 299 24.32 -3.60 12.62
CA VAL A 299 23.21 -2.77 12.16
C VAL A 299 23.63 -1.31 11.91
N PHE A 300 24.19 -0.65 12.92
CA PHE A 300 24.58 0.77 12.76
C PHE A 300 25.78 0.97 11.82
N PRO A 301 26.85 0.14 11.83
CA PRO A 301 27.89 0.25 10.82
C PRO A 301 27.39 0.08 9.40
N GLU A 302 26.41 -0.81 9.15
CA GLU A 302 25.80 -0.97 7.84
C GLU A 302 25.00 0.29 7.43
N PHE A 303 24.25 0.89 8.34
CA PHE A 303 23.55 2.16 8.07
C PHE A 303 24.53 3.30 7.72
N GLU A 304 25.68 3.37 8.41
CA GLU A 304 26.75 4.32 8.10
C GLU A 304 27.33 4.06 6.68
N GLU A 305 27.52 2.80 6.29
CA GLU A 305 27.99 2.44 4.94
C GLU A 305 26.94 2.71 3.86
N CYS A 306 25.66 2.41 4.10
CA CYS A 306 24.57 2.76 3.19
C CYS A 306 24.51 4.28 2.94
N ALA A 307 24.59 5.10 3.99
CA ALA A 307 24.65 6.56 3.86
C ALA A 307 25.80 7.03 2.98
N LYS A 308 26.97 6.45 3.17
CA LYS A 308 28.18 6.76 2.38
C LYS A 308 28.02 6.34 0.91
N ARG A 309 27.48 5.15 0.65
CA ARG A 309 27.25 4.63 -0.72
C ARG A 309 26.20 5.49 -1.45
N MET A 310 25.10 5.88 -0.79
CA MET A 310 24.11 6.80 -1.37
C MET A 310 24.73 8.17 -1.71
N ARG A 311 25.59 8.72 -0.86
CA ARG A 311 26.29 9.97 -1.17
C ARG A 311 27.25 9.85 -2.34
N LYS A 312 27.90 8.71 -2.52
CA LYS A 312 28.75 8.45 -3.69
C LYS A 312 27.95 8.42 -4.99
N LEU A 313 26.72 7.91 -4.97
CA LEU A 313 25.84 7.87 -6.14
C LEU A 313 25.38 9.25 -6.62
N LYS A 314 25.51 10.31 -5.81
CA LYS A 314 25.29 11.71 -6.26
C LYS A 314 26.18 12.09 -7.43
N GLU A 315 27.37 11.48 -7.52
CA GLU A 315 28.34 11.71 -8.61
C GLU A 315 27.88 11.13 -9.96
N ALA A 316 26.88 10.23 -9.96
CA ALA A 316 26.34 9.65 -11.18
C ALA A 316 25.58 10.65 -12.05
N GLY A 317 25.20 11.82 -11.49
CA GLY A 317 24.56 12.90 -12.23
C GLY A 317 23.15 12.56 -12.75
N GLY A 318 22.41 11.75 -12.02
CA GLY A 318 21.04 11.34 -12.35
C GLY A 318 20.00 12.45 -12.12
N GLN A 319 18.75 12.12 -12.42
CA GLN A 319 17.61 13.00 -12.24
C GLN A 319 16.38 12.23 -11.76
N ASP A 320 15.50 12.92 -11.03
CA ASP A 320 14.19 12.38 -10.72
C ASP A 320 13.27 12.63 -11.93
N ALA A 321 12.81 11.55 -12.56
CA ALA A 321 12.00 11.62 -13.77
C ALA A 321 10.84 10.63 -13.72
N GLY A 322 9.69 11.02 -14.28
CA GLY A 322 8.53 10.15 -14.45
C GLY A 322 8.82 9.00 -15.42
N LEU A 323 8.00 7.96 -15.35
CA LEU A 323 8.15 6.77 -16.22
C LEU A 323 8.07 7.10 -17.71
N SER A 324 7.28 8.12 -18.10
CA SER A 324 7.19 8.62 -19.49
C SER A 324 8.53 9.08 -20.10
N GLU A 325 9.51 9.39 -19.26
CA GLU A 325 10.85 9.80 -19.67
C GLU A 325 11.77 8.60 -20.00
N TYR A 326 11.34 7.36 -19.69
CA TYR A 326 12.13 6.15 -19.90
C TYR A 326 11.53 5.25 -20.97
N ARG A 327 12.42 4.59 -21.75
CA ARG A 327 11.99 3.56 -22.71
C ARG A 327 11.26 2.43 -21.97
N GLY A 328 10.02 2.10 -22.39
CA GLY A 328 9.18 1.05 -21.79
C GLY A 328 8.58 1.41 -20.43
N GLY A 329 8.76 2.66 -19.97
CA GLY A 329 8.18 3.12 -18.71
C GLY A 329 6.66 3.20 -18.76
N ASP A 330 6.07 3.46 -19.94
CA ASP A 330 4.63 3.41 -20.18
C ASP A 330 4.05 2.00 -19.98
N ALA A 331 4.72 0.98 -20.49
CA ALA A 331 4.32 -0.41 -20.30
C ALA A 331 4.48 -0.87 -18.83
N TYR A 332 5.52 -0.38 -18.15
CA TYR A 332 5.69 -0.60 -16.71
C TYR A 332 4.58 0.08 -15.89
N LEU A 333 4.20 1.32 -16.26
CA LEU A 333 3.11 2.03 -15.61
C LEU A 333 1.76 1.31 -15.78
N GLU A 334 1.48 0.76 -16.97
CA GLU A 334 0.26 -0.04 -17.20
C GLU A 334 0.22 -1.30 -16.32
N MET A 335 1.35 -1.99 -16.18
CA MET A 335 1.47 -3.14 -15.27
C MET A 335 1.24 -2.71 -13.81
N LEU A 336 1.91 -1.64 -13.36
CA LEU A 336 1.70 -1.12 -12.01
C LEU A 336 0.25 -0.70 -11.76
N ASN A 337 -0.38 -0.02 -12.75
CA ASN A 337 -1.77 0.40 -12.65
C ASN A 337 -2.68 -0.82 -12.44
N ARG A 338 -2.55 -1.89 -13.23
CA ARG A 338 -3.33 -3.12 -13.04
C ARG A 338 -3.10 -3.73 -11.66
N ASN A 339 -1.85 -3.88 -11.24
CA ASN A 339 -1.50 -4.50 -9.96
C ASN A 339 -1.95 -3.66 -8.75
N GLN A 340 -1.75 -2.34 -8.80
CA GLN A 340 -2.08 -1.45 -7.69
C GLN A 340 -3.59 -1.14 -7.60
N THR A 341 -4.29 -1.08 -8.74
CA THR A 341 -5.74 -0.79 -8.73
C THR A 341 -6.60 -2.05 -8.73
N ASN A 342 -6.04 -3.23 -9.00
CA ASN A 342 -6.78 -4.49 -9.13
C ASN A 342 -7.91 -4.41 -10.15
N SER A 343 -7.65 -3.79 -11.30
CA SER A 343 -8.62 -3.55 -12.36
C SER A 343 -8.01 -3.80 -13.73
N GLY A 344 -8.80 -4.34 -14.66
CA GLY A 344 -8.43 -4.49 -16.06
C GLY A 344 -8.46 -3.19 -16.87
N LYS A 345 -8.65 -2.03 -16.21
CA LYS A 345 -8.67 -0.73 -16.88
C LYS A 345 -7.27 -0.23 -17.20
N THR A 346 -7.14 0.38 -18.37
CA THR A 346 -5.89 1.03 -18.77
C THR A 346 -5.61 2.28 -17.94
N VAL A 347 -4.38 2.78 -17.98
CA VAL A 347 -4.00 4.06 -17.37
C VAL A 347 -4.88 5.20 -17.91
N ASP A 348 -5.12 5.26 -19.22
CA ASP A 348 -5.95 6.28 -19.84
C ASP A 348 -7.42 6.21 -19.37
N GLU A 349 -7.99 5.00 -19.26
CA GLU A 349 -9.34 4.80 -18.73
C GLU A 349 -9.42 5.21 -17.26
N SER A 350 -8.39 4.91 -16.47
CA SER A 350 -8.28 5.27 -15.06
C SER A 350 -8.19 6.80 -14.88
N ILE A 351 -7.33 7.48 -15.63
CA ILE A 351 -7.22 8.94 -15.63
C ILE A 351 -8.54 9.59 -16.05
N LYS A 352 -9.16 9.12 -17.12
CA LYS A 352 -10.45 9.65 -17.57
C LYS A 352 -11.53 9.50 -16.50
N LYS A 353 -11.58 8.37 -15.82
CA LYS A 353 -12.53 8.16 -14.72
C LYS A 353 -12.21 9.06 -13.54
N LEU A 354 -10.94 9.21 -13.18
CA LEU A 354 -10.46 10.08 -12.11
C LEU A 354 -10.84 11.55 -12.37
N ASP A 355 -10.56 12.07 -13.57
CA ASP A 355 -10.88 13.45 -13.96
C ASP A 355 -12.39 13.70 -13.94
N GLN A 356 -13.19 12.70 -14.33
CA GLN A 356 -14.64 12.77 -14.20
C GLN A 356 -15.09 12.87 -12.74
N GLU A 357 -14.49 12.10 -11.83
CA GLU A 357 -14.83 12.16 -10.41
C GLU A 357 -14.39 13.48 -9.77
N ILE A 358 -13.20 13.99 -10.10
CA ILE A 358 -12.75 15.32 -9.69
C ILE A 358 -13.77 16.39 -10.14
N THR A 359 -14.23 16.33 -11.39
CA THR A 359 -15.24 17.25 -11.92
C THR A 359 -16.57 17.11 -11.18
N ASN A 360 -17.02 15.89 -10.89
CA ASN A 360 -18.24 15.62 -10.14
C ASN A 360 -18.17 16.20 -8.73
N LEU A 361 -17.08 15.97 -8.02
CA LEU A 361 -16.85 16.51 -6.68
C LEU A 361 -16.83 18.04 -6.67
N GLN A 362 -16.16 18.68 -7.65
CA GLN A 362 -16.15 20.14 -7.78
C GLN A 362 -17.55 20.70 -7.96
N LYS A 363 -18.35 20.07 -8.80
CA LYS A 363 -19.76 20.46 -9.03
C LYS A 363 -20.58 20.31 -7.76
N GLU A 364 -20.48 19.19 -7.08
CA GLU A 364 -21.22 18.91 -5.84
C GLU A 364 -20.81 19.89 -4.72
N ARG A 365 -19.51 20.11 -4.53
CA ARG A 365 -18.95 21.09 -3.58
C ARG A 365 -19.52 22.49 -3.84
N SER A 366 -19.57 22.92 -5.11
CA SER A 366 -20.14 24.21 -5.50
C SER A 366 -21.64 24.28 -5.20
N GLN A 367 -22.40 23.18 -5.39
CA GLN A 367 -23.83 23.13 -5.09
C GLN A 367 -24.08 23.21 -3.57
N LEU A 368 -23.34 22.44 -2.77
CA LEU A 368 -23.42 22.45 -1.31
C LEU A 368 -23.10 23.85 -0.75
N SER A 369 -22.06 24.49 -1.29
CA SER A 369 -21.65 25.85 -0.86
C SER A 369 -22.74 26.90 -1.07
N LYS A 370 -23.68 26.69 -2.00
CA LYS A 370 -24.80 27.61 -2.29
C LYS A 370 -26.05 27.34 -1.46
N ARG A 371 -26.12 26.21 -0.74
CA ARG A 371 -27.23 25.91 0.17
C ARG A 371 -27.18 26.81 1.40
N SER A 372 -28.10 26.65 2.34
CA SER A 372 -28.16 27.47 3.56
C SER A 372 -26.82 27.48 4.32
N SER A 373 -26.55 28.54 5.09
CA SER A 373 -25.30 28.65 5.88
C SER A 373 -25.28 27.75 7.13
N GLU A 374 -26.36 27.05 7.43
CA GLU A 374 -26.51 26.24 8.65
C GLU A 374 -25.51 25.07 8.70
N TRP A 375 -25.29 24.38 7.59
CA TRP A 375 -24.32 23.28 7.51
C TRP A 375 -22.88 23.73 7.79
N LYS A 376 -22.52 24.98 7.51
CA LYS A 376 -21.18 25.51 7.78
C LYS A 376 -20.87 25.57 9.29
N SER A 377 -21.87 25.86 10.11
CA SER A 377 -21.71 25.83 11.56
C SER A 377 -21.49 24.40 12.06
N GLU A 378 -22.26 23.44 11.54
CA GLU A 378 -22.08 22.02 11.84
C GLU A 378 -20.70 21.54 11.37
N TYR A 379 -20.31 21.83 10.13
CA TYR A 379 -18.99 21.49 9.56
C TYR A 379 -17.83 22.03 10.43
N ASN A 380 -17.90 23.29 10.84
CA ASN A 380 -16.82 23.89 11.65
C ASN A 380 -16.76 23.38 13.10
N SER A 381 -17.88 22.90 13.64
CA SER A 381 -17.98 22.44 15.03
C SER A 381 -17.92 20.92 15.15
N HIS A 382 -18.11 20.18 14.06
CA HIS A 382 -18.18 18.72 14.09
C HIS A 382 -16.82 18.11 14.44
N ARG A 383 -16.87 16.99 15.14
CA ARG A 383 -15.70 16.20 15.54
C ARG A 383 -15.99 14.73 15.24
N TYR A 384 -15.16 14.14 14.38
CA TYR A 384 -15.28 12.74 13.99
C TYR A 384 -14.47 11.85 14.95
N SER A 385 -14.72 12.00 16.25
CA SER A 385 -14.04 11.23 17.29
C SER A 385 -14.89 11.10 18.54
N LYS A 386 -14.71 10.01 19.27
CA LYS A 386 -15.32 9.75 20.60
C LYS A 386 -14.27 9.85 21.73
N GLY A 387 -13.05 10.29 21.43
CA GLY A 387 -11.99 10.44 22.41
C GLY A 387 -10.74 9.63 22.05
N THR A 388 -10.33 8.69 22.92
CA THR A 388 -9.14 7.85 22.65
C THR A 388 -9.34 6.88 21.49
N VAL A 389 -8.25 6.29 20.98
CA VAL A 389 -8.30 5.25 19.95
C VAL A 389 -9.22 4.10 20.38
N THR A 390 -9.06 3.59 21.59
CA THR A 390 -9.91 2.52 22.15
C THR A 390 -11.38 2.93 22.19
N GLN A 391 -11.69 4.16 22.65
CA GLN A 391 -13.07 4.65 22.67
C GLN A 391 -13.69 4.76 21.27
N ASN A 392 -12.90 5.13 20.27
CA ASN A 392 -13.34 5.13 18.87
C ASN A 392 -13.57 3.71 18.34
N LEU A 393 -12.67 2.76 18.62
CA LEU A 393 -12.81 1.36 18.23
C LEU A 393 -14.06 0.72 18.86
N ASP A 394 -14.28 0.90 20.17
CA ASP A 394 -15.45 0.38 20.87
C ASP A 394 -16.76 0.97 20.30
N TYR A 395 -16.77 2.27 20.05
CA TYR A 395 -17.91 2.95 19.44
C TYR A 395 -18.22 2.42 18.04
N LEU A 396 -17.21 2.34 17.18
CA LEU A 396 -17.36 1.89 15.80
C LEU A 396 -17.79 0.43 15.73
N ARG A 397 -17.19 -0.46 16.56
CA ARG A 397 -17.57 -1.87 16.64
C ARG A 397 -19.07 -2.06 16.90
N ASP A 398 -19.69 -1.16 17.68
CA ASP A 398 -21.12 -1.19 17.92
C ASP A 398 -21.93 -0.52 16.80
N ALA A 399 -21.47 0.62 16.30
CA ALA A 399 -22.17 1.43 15.30
C ALA A 399 -22.33 0.70 13.95
N ILE A 400 -21.33 -0.07 13.54
CA ILE A 400 -21.31 -0.74 12.23
C ILE A 400 -22.23 -1.97 12.13
N LYS A 401 -22.72 -2.52 13.26
CA LYS A 401 -23.43 -3.82 13.33
C LYS A 401 -24.65 -3.96 12.41
N LYS A 402 -25.27 -2.84 12.05
CA LYS A 402 -26.45 -2.85 11.16
C LYS A 402 -26.10 -2.80 9.68
N ASP A 403 -24.90 -2.33 9.34
CA ASP A 403 -24.49 -2.00 7.97
C ASP A 403 -23.35 -2.91 7.45
N PHE A 404 -22.62 -3.58 8.34
CA PHE A 404 -21.47 -4.45 7.99
C PHE A 404 -21.62 -5.84 8.60
N PRO A 405 -21.14 -6.90 7.89
CA PRO A 405 -21.22 -8.28 8.37
C PRO A 405 -20.38 -8.47 9.64
N LYS A 406 -20.72 -9.51 10.40
CA LYS A 406 -19.98 -9.89 11.60
C LYS A 406 -18.64 -10.52 11.23
N VAL A 407 -17.64 -10.29 12.09
CA VAL A 407 -16.34 -10.97 12.05
C VAL A 407 -16.22 -11.91 13.27
N PRO A 408 -15.28 -12.88 13.26
CA PRO A 408 -14.99 -13.73 14.41
C PRO A 408 -14.69 -12.93 15.68
N ALA A 409 -14.79 -13.57 16.84
CA ALA A 409 -14.25 -13.02 18.09
C ALA A 409 -12.73 -12.87 17.94
N HIS A 410 -12.20 -11.77 18.40
CA HIS A 410 -10.79 -11.42 18.25
C HIS A 410 -10.37 -10.38 19.29
N GLU A 411 -9.07 -10.32 19.53
CA GLU A 411 -8.40 -9.27 20.30
C GLU A 411 -7.63 -8.35 19.35
N TYR A 412 -7.27 -7.16 19.83
CA TYR A 412 -6.37 -6.23 19.16
C TYR A 412 -5.46 -5.52 20.15
N TYR A 413 -4.32 -5.06 19.67
CA TYR A 413 -3.33 -4.35 20.46
C TYR A 413 -3.03 -3.00 19.81
N LEU A 414 -2.82 -1.98 20.64
CA LEU A 414 -2.35 -0.67 20.21
C LEU A 414 -0.84 -0.59 20.46
N MET A 415 -0.10 -0.15 19.47
CA MET A 415 1.33 0.08 19.55
C MET A 415 1.63 1.54 19.17
N ASP A 416 2.45 2.21 19.96
CA ASP A 416 2.84 3.59 19.66
C ASP A 416 3.96 3.60 18.62
N VAL A 417 3.89 4.57 17.69
CA VAL A 417 5.01 4.83 16.79
C VAL A 417 6.23 5.27 17.58
N PRO A 418 7.40 4.62 17.40
CA PRO A 418 8.64 5.08 18.02
C PRO A 418 8.93 6.54 17.68
N LYS A 419 9.45 7.31 18.65
CA LYS A 419 9.64 8.78 18.52
C LYS A 419 10.43 9.20 17.28
N VAL A 420 11.40 8.40 16.87
CA VAL A 420 12.24 8.64 15.69
C VAL A 420 11.40 8.73 14.41
N PHE A 421 10.35 7.94 14.31
CA PHE A 421 9.49 7.85 13.14
C PHE A 421 8.24 8.74 13.19
N GLU A 422 7.89 9.33 14.36
CA GLU A 422 6.68 10.16 14.48
C GLU A 422 6.57 11.28 13.42
N SER A 423 7.68 11.76 12.88
CA SER A 423 7.69 12.85 11.89
C SER A 423 7.42 12.38 10.46
N SER A 424 7.60 11.11 10.17
CA SER A 424 7.47 10.52 8.83
C SER A 424 6.35 9.49 8.73
N PHE A 425 5.96 8.87 9.83
CA PHE A 425 4.92 7.86 9.86
C PHE A 425 3.50 8.46 9.69
N SER A 426 2.62 7.71 9.04
CA SER A 426 1.18 8.02 8.92
C SER A 426 0.52 8.17 10.31
N PRO A 427 -0.68 8.75 10.39
CA PRO A 427 -1.41 8.88 11.65
C PRO A 427 -1.66 7.56 12.37
N ALA A 428 -1.94 6.50 11.63
CA ALA A 428 -2.04 5.13 12.12
C ALA A 428 -1.76 4.14 10.99
N ALA A 429 -1.62 2.86 11.33
CA ALA A 429 -1.59 1.75 10.38
C ALA A 429 -2.06 0.46 11.06
N TYR A 430 -2.90 -0.32 10.37
CA TYR A 430 -3.23 -1.68 10.76
C TYR A 430 -2.17 -2.64 10.23
N LEU A 431 -1.66 -3.47 11.11
CA LEU A 431 -0.73 -4.54 10.74
C LEU A 431 -1.35 -5.90 11.09
N GLY A 432 -1.55 -6.71 10.07
CA GLY A 432 -1.96 -8.11 10.22
C GLY A 432 -0.73 -8.97 10.43
N PHE A 433 -0.46 -9.29 11.68
CA PHE A 433 0.55 -10.30 12.07
C PHE A 433 -0.13 -11.61 12.37
N HIS A 434 0.63 -12.71 12.26
CA HIS A 434 0.16 -14.05 12.60
C HIS A 434 -1.25 -14.30 12.04
N LEU A 435 -1.36 -14.26 10.72
CA LEU A 435 -2.64 -14.33 10.02
C LEU A 435 -3.43 -15.64 10.28
N ASP A 436 -2.76 -16.65 10.82
CA ASP A 436 -3.35 -17.90 11.31
C ASP A 436 -3.95 -17.77 12.74
N ASN A 437 -3.78 -16.61 13.41
CA ASN A 437 -4.35 -16.31 14.73
C ASN A 437 -5.27 -15.08 14.65
N PHE A 438 -6.57 -15.24 14.99
CA PHE A 438 -7.53 -14.12 14.99
C PHE A 438 -7.30 -13.09 16.10
N ASP A 439 -6.57 -13.44 17.16
CA ASP A 439 -6.28 -12.53 18.26
C ASP A 439 -5.00 -11.70 18.03
N SER A 440 -4.31 -11.89 16.92
CA SER A 440 -3.10 -11.16 16.57
C SER A 440 -3.39 -10.02 15.59
N ASN A 441 -3.92 -8.91 16.11
CA ASN A 441 -4.19 -7.71 15.32
C ASN A 441 -3.52 -6.52 15.99
N VAL A 442 -2.72 -5.77 15.26
CA VAL A 442 -2.01 -4.59 15.78
C VAL A 442 -2.43 -3.35 15.03
N ILE A 443 -2.79 -2.30 15.75
CA ILE A 443 -2.96 -0.96 15.19
C ILE A 443 -1.85 -0.09 15.76
N ILE A 444 -0.95 0.34 14.89
CA ILE A 444 0.09 1.31 15.25
C ILE A 444 -0.51 2.70 15.22
N VAL A 445 -0.22 3.50 16.24
CA VAL A 445 -0.77 4.84 16.41
C VAL A 445 0.35 5.87 16.54
N ASN A 446 0.32 6.86 15.68
CA ASN A 446 1.16 8.04 15.80
C ASN A 446 0.48 9.08 16.70
N ASN A 447 0.73 8.99 18.01
CA ASN A 447 0.09 9.87 19.01
C ASN A 447 0.30 11.36 18.75
N ARG A 448 1.29 11.73 17.97
CA ARG A 448 1.54 13.10 17.55
C ARG A 448 0.47 13.65 16.60
N ASN A 449 -0.22 12.77 15.88
CA ASN A 449 -1.21 13.10 14.86
C ASN A 449 -2.65 12.84 15.32
N VAL A 450 -2.86 12.37 16.56
CA VAL A 450 -4.19 12.20 17.13
C VAL A 450 -4.84 13.57 17.36
N ASP A 451 -5.92 13.82 16.64
CA ASP A 451 -6.68 15.06 16.68
C ASP A 451 -8.18 14.82 16.89
N SER A 452 -9.00 15.86 16.73
CA SER A 452 -10.45 15.80 16.93
C SER A 452 -11.19 14.96 15.89
N ASP A 453 -10.55 14.61 14.79
CA ASP A 453 -11.15 13.87 13.68
C ASP A 453 -10.53 12.46 13.52
N PHE A 454 -9.69 12.07 14.46
CA PHE A 454 -8.95 10.81 14.43
C PHE A 454 -9.85 9.54 14.40
N GLY A 455 -11.13 9.68 14.76
CA GLY A 455 -12.08 8.57 14.67
C GLY A 455 -12.29 8.03 13.25
N VAL A 456 -12.13 8.87 12.21
CA VAL A 456 -12.22 8.41 10.81
C VAL A 456 -10.97 7.62 10.41
N THR A 457 -9.78 8.01 10.89
CA THR A 457 -8.55 7.22 10.75
C THR A 457 -8.69 5.87 11.47
N VAL A 458 -9.29 5.85 12.67
CA VAL A 458 -9.59 4.61 13.39
C VAL A 458 -10.60 3.74 12.63
N ALA A 459 -11.53 4.35 11.89
CA ALA A 459 -12.45 3.61 11.02
C ALA A 459 -11.72 2.98 9.83
N HIS A 460 -10.72 3.65 9.26
CA HIS A 460 -9.86 3.13 8.20
C HIS A 460 -9.06 1.92 8.68
N GLU A 461 -8.37 2.04 9.82
CA GLU A 461 -7.46 0.99 10.30
C GLU A 461 -8.19 -0.16 11.01
N GLY A 462 -9.28 0.14 11.73
CA GLY A 462 -10.01 -0.80 12.60
C GLY A 462 -11.34 -1.25 12.01
N TYR A 463 -12.44 -0.62 12.49
CA TYR A 463 -13.81 -0.95 12.14
C TYR A 463 -14.49 0.20 11.38
N PRO A 464 -15.03 -0.09 10.16
CA PRO A 464 -15.10 -1.34 9.42
C PRO A 464 -13.97 -1.55 8.39
N GLY A 465 -12.86 -0.82 8.49
CA GLY A 465 -11.77 -0.81 7.53
C GLY A 465 -10.88 -2.05 7.54
N HIS A 466 -9.54 -1.86 7.57
CA HIS A 466 -8.55 -2.91 7.35
C HIS A 466 -8.66 -4.10 8.30
N MET A 467 -8.73 -3.88 9.62
CA MET A 467 -8.83 -4.97 10.59
C MET A 467 -10.10 -5.80 10.36
N HIS A 468 -11.24 -5.15 10.18
CA HIS A 468 -12.50 -5.82 9.91
C HIS A 468 -12.46 -6.62 8.61
N GLN A 469 -11.94 -6.04 7.53
CA GLN A 469 -11.77 -6.71 6.24
C GLN A 469 -10.86 -7.93 6.34
N SER A 470 -9.72 -7.80 7.03
CA SER A 470 -8.78 -8.90 7.25
C SER A 470 -9.41 -10.07 8.02
N LEU A 471 -10.07 -9.77 9.13
CA LEU A 471 -10.80 -10.76 9.93
C LEU A 471 -11.90 -11.45 9.12
N TYR A 472 -12.66 -10.69 8.32
CA TYR A 472 -13.70 -11.23 7.46
C TYR A 472 -13.10 -12.17 6.42
N THR A 473 -12.12 -11.71 5.66
CA THR A 473 -11.48 -12.50 4.61
C THR A 473 -10.91 -13.81 5.14
N ARG A 474 -10.10 -13.75 6.21
CA ARG A 474 -9.52 -14.94 6.84
C ARG A 474 -10.54 -15.97 7.34
N SER A 475 -11.74 -15.52 7.71
CA SER A 475 -12.82 -16.40 8.19
C SER A 475 -13.72 -16.95 7.09
N HIS A 476 -13.63 -16.42 5.86
CA HIS A 476 -14.52 -16.77 4.74
C HIS A 476 -13.80 -17.43 3.58
N THR A 477 -12.50 -17.68 3.69
CA THR A 477 -11.74 -18.46 2.72
C THR A 477 -10.86 -19.50 3.39
N LYS A 478 -10.74 -20.66 2.76
CA LYS A 478 -9.74 -21.68 3.12
C LYS A 478 -8.39 -21.46 2.41
N HIS A 479 -8.37 -20.59 1.39
CA HIS A 479 -7.21 -20.31 0.58
C HIS A 479 -6.34 -19.21 1.22
N VAL A 480 -5.17 -19.62 1.73
CA VAL A 480 -4.20 -18.75 2.40
C VAL A 480 -3.73 -17.63 1.47
N TYR A 481 -3.61 -17.92 0.18
CA TYR A 481 -3.21 -16.98 -0.85
C TYR A 481 -4.08 -15.71 -0.87
N MET A 482 -5.40 -15.87 -0.67
CA MET A 482 -6.37 -14.77 -0.78
C MET A 482 -6.18 -13.65 0.26
N TYR A 483 -5.61 -13.96 1.42
CA TYR A 483 -5.36 -12.95 2.46
C TYR A 483 -3.88 -12.57 2.59
N VAL A 484 -2.95 -13.42 2.17
CA VAL A 484 -1.52 -13.08 2.09
C VAL A 484 -1.23 -12.21 0.87
N CYS A 485 -1.62 -12.66 -0.32
CA CYS A 485 -1.36 -12.01 -1.61
C CYS A 485 -2.53 -11.11 -2.07
N GLY A 486 -3.27 -10.53 -1.12
CA GLY A 486 -4.40 -9.66 -1.44
C GLY A 486 -3.98 -8.34 -2.08
N SER A 487 -4.73 -7.89 -3.10
CA SER A 487 -4.48 -6.65 -3.83
C SER A 487 -4.52 -5.41 -2.94
N THR A 488 -3.55 -4.52 -3.12
CA THR A 488 -3.46 -3.26 -2.38
C THR A 488 -4.64 -2.34 -2.70
N GLY A 489 -5.03 -2.19 -3.97
CA GLY A 489 -6.17 -1.35 -4.36
C GLY A 489 -7.50 -1.83 -3.78
N TYR A 490 -7.69 -3.14 -3.61
CA TYR A 490 -8.85 -3.70 -2.92
C TYR A 490 -8.84 -3.36 -1.42
N LYS A 491 -7.68 -3.48 -0.75
CA LYS A 491 -7.52 -3.21 0.68
C LYS A 491 -7.68 -1.71 0.98
N GLU A 492 -6.94 -0.87 0.27
CA GLU A 492 -6.95 0.59 0.47
C GLU A 492 -8.26 1.23 0.01
N GLY A 493 -8.80 0.75 -1.12
CA GLY A 493 -10.09 1.21 -1.63
C GLY A 493 -11.24 0.93 -0.65
N TRP A 494 -11.26 -0.25 -0.04
CA TRP A 494 -12.21 -0.59 1.03
C TRP A 494 -12.04 0.30 2.26
N ALA A 495 -10.82 0.44 2.77
CA ALA A 495 -10.56 1.20 3.99
C ALA A 495 -10.91 2.69 3.81
N THR A 496 -10.56 3.30 2.67
CA THR A 496 -10.94 4.69 2.34
C THR A 496 -12.45 4.84 2.17
N TYR A 497 -13.12 3.87 1.54
CA TYR A 497 -14.58 3.84 1.49
C TYR A 497 -15.19 3.77 2.89
N CYS A 498 -14.66 2.93 3.77
CA CYS A 498 -15.11 2.78 5.16
C CYS A 498 -14.86 4.04 6.00
N GLU A 499 -13.75 4.72 5.80
CA GLU A 499 -13.45 6.03 6.40
C GLU A 499 -14.57 7.01 6.10
N ASN A 500 -14.84 7.24 4.82
CA ASN A 500 -15.91 8.14 4.38
C ASN A 500 -17.31 7.67 4.82
N TYR A 501 -17.59 6.37 4.74
CA TYR A 501 -18.86 5.82 5.18
C TYR A 501 -19.09 6.07 6.68
N SER A 502 -18.05 5.94 7.49
CA SER A 502 -18.13 5.99 8.96
C SER A 502 -18.37 7.39 9.52
N MET A 503 -18.11 8.45 8.77
CA MET A 503 -18.40 9.83 9.18
C MET A 503 -19.85 10.01 9.63
N ARG A 504 -20.79 9.28 9.00
CA ARG A 504 -22.23 9.31 9.37
C ARG A 504 -22.53 8.83 10.80
N TYR A 505 -21.69 7.97 11.35
CA TYR A 505 -21.88 7.47 12.71
C TYR A 505 -21.51 8.53 13.75
N PHE A 506 -20.51 9.36 13.46
CA PHE A 506 -20.05 10.40 14.37
C PHE A 506 -20.97 11.64 14.37
N SER A 507 -21.71 11.90 13.30
CA SER A 507 -22.53 13.10 13.17
C SER A 507 -23.74 13.14 14.10
N GLY A 508 -24.18 12.00 14.63
CA GLY A 508 -25.42 11.90 15.41
C GLY A 508 -26.70 12.02 14.59
N ASN A 509 -26.64 12.68 13.44
CA ASN A 509 -27.79 12.95 12.55
C ASN A 509 -27.69 12.19 11.21
N GLY A 510 -26.75 11.22 11.09
CA GLY A 510 -26.54 10.48 9.86
C GLY A 510 -25.85 11.31 8.76
N MET A 511 -26.31 11.20 7.52
CA MET A 511 -25.74 11.93 6.38
C MET A 511 -26.33 13.33 6.28
N THR A 512 -25.61 14.31 6.82
CA THR A 512 -25.94 15.74 6.69
C THR A 512 -25.14 16.38 5.56
N ASP A 513 -25.49 17.61 5.13
CA ASP A 513 -24.70 18.38 4.17
C ASP A 513 -23.29 18.66 4.70
N ALA A 514 -23.12 18.80 6.03
CA ALA A 514 -21.82 18.96 6.67
C ALA A 514 -20.94 17.71 6.53
N VAL A 515 -21.51 16.54 6.83
CA VAL A 515 -20.81 15.24 6.65
C VAL A 515 -20.43 15.05 5.19
N ARG A 516 -21.35 15.32 4.25
CA ARG A 516 -21.04 15.18 2.82
C ARG A 516 -19.95 16.13 2.37
N TYR A 517 -19.91 17.34 2.90
CA TYR A 517 -18.85 18.30 2.59
C TYR A 517 -17.48 17.84 3.11
N CYS A 518 -17.43 17.24 4.32
CA CYS A 518 -16.19 16.64 4.84
C CYS A 518 -15.68 15.48 3.95
N GLN A 519 -16.61 14.62 3.51
CA GLN A 519 -16.25 13.54 2.56
C GLN A 519 -15.69 14.11 1.26
N ILE A 520 -16.31 15.16 0.72
CA ILE A 520 -15.82 15.81 -0.51
C ILE A 520 -14.42 16.40 -0.30
N ASP A 521 -14.13 17.02 0.84
CA ASP A 521 -12.80 17.58 1.11
C ASP A 521 -11.72 16.49 1.22
N ASN A 522 -12.03 15.34 1.86
CA ASN A 522 -11.13 14.18 1.89
C ASN A 522 -10.90 13.61 0.49
N ASP A 523 -11.99 13.32 -0.23
CA ASP A 523 -11.94 12.80 -1.59
C ASP A 523 -11.15 13.74 -2.52
N TRP A 524 -11.35 15.06 -2.37
CA TRP A 524 -10.68 16.08 -3.16
C TRP A 524 -9.16 15.99 -3.05
N THR A 525 -8.66 15.91 -1.81
CA THR A 525 -7.22 15.79 -1.55
C THR A 525 -6.64 14.51 -2.14
N LEU A 526 -7.33 13.39 -1.92
CA LEU A 526 -6.91 12.08 -2.41
C LEU A 526 -6.87 12.03 -3.94
N LEU A 527 -7.95 12.46 -4.61
CA LEU A 527 -8.04 12.34 -6.06
C LEU A 527 -7.10 13.32 -6.78
N LEU A 528 -6.87 14.53 -6.25
CA LEU A 528 -5.86 15.43 -6.81
C LEU A 528 -4.44 14.88 -6.64
N SER A 529 -4.11 14.26 -5.50
CA SER A 529 -2.81 13.60 -5.29
C SER A 529 -2.62 12.43 -6.26
N THR A 530 -3.67 11.64 -6.50
CA THR A 530 -3.68 10.55 -7.48
C THR A 530 -3.48 11.07 -8.91
N ARG A 531 -4.13 12.19 -9.27
CA ARG A 531 -3.97 12.80 -10.60
C ARG A 531 -2.56 13.33 -10.83
N VAL A 532 -1.95 13.88 -9.78
CA VAL A 532 -0.53 14.32 -9.83
C VAL A 532 0.39 13.12 -10.02
N ASP A 533 0.17 12.00 -9.32
CA ASP A 533 0.94 10.77 -9.49
C ASP A 533 0.89 10.30 -10.97
N TYR A 534 -0.30 10.17 -11.55
CA TYR A 534 -0.42 9.89 -12.98
C TYR A 534 0.27 10.93 -13.86
N GLY A 535 0.07 12.23 -13.59
CA GLY A 535 0.64 13.31 -14.40
C GLY A 535 2.17 13.28 -14.48
N ILE A 536 2.82 12.91 -13.38
CA ILE A 536 4.27 12.71 -13.34
C ILE A 536 4.68 11.58 -14.29
N HIS A 537 3.96 10.46 -14.28
CA HIS A 537 4.38 9.25 -14.96
C HIS A 537 3.85 9.07 -16.37
N THR A 538 2.80 9.81 -16.76
CA THR A 538 2.25 9.80 -18.12
C THR A 538 2.63 11.03 -18.94
N GLU A 539 2.61 12.20 -18.31
CA GLU A 539 2.78 13.51 -18.95
C GLU A 539 4.12 14.17 -18.61
N GLY A 540 4.92 13.56 -17.73
CA GLY A 540 6.22 14.07 -17.30
C GLY A 540 6.12 15.37 -16.48
N TRP A 541 5.07 15.50 -15.64
CA TRP A 541 4.88 16.72 -14.85
C TRP A 541 6.06 16.97 -13.91
N THR A 542 6.61 18.16 -14.04
CA THR A 542 7.62 18.70 -13.14
C THR A 542 7.02 19.12 -11.80
N LEU A 543 7.85 19.32 -10.79
CA LEU A 543 7.42 19.90 -9.50
C LEU A 543 6.61 21.19 -9.68
N GLU A 544 6.96 22.03 -10.66
CA GLU A 544 6.26 23.30 -10.92
C GLU A 544 4.87 23.07 -11.52
N GLU A 545 4.74 22.13 -12.46
CA GLU A 545 3.46 21.76 -13.06
C GLU A 545 2.54 21.10 -12.05
N CYS A 546 3.05 20.21 -11.19
CA CYS A 546 2.28 19.63 -10.07
C CYS A 546 1.76 20.70 -9.11
N VAL A 547 2.62 21.64 -8.69
CA VAL A 547 2.23 22.77 -7.82
C VAL A 547 1.19 23.66 -8.49
N SER A 548 1.36 23.93 -9.79
CA SER A 548 0.42 24.73 -10.58
C SER A 548 -0.94 24.06 -10.69
N TYR A 549 -0.96 22.77 -10.99
CA TYR A 549 -2.18 21.96 -11.05
C TYR A 549 -2.94 21.96 -9.71
N LEU A 550 -2.26 21.67 -8.60
CA LEU A 550 -2.88 21.66 -7.27
C LEU A 550 -3.44 23.01 -6.89
N ASN A 551 -2.68 24.11 -7.14
CA ASN A 551 -3.13 25.46 -6.84
C ASN A 551 -4.33 25.90 -7.71
N ALA A 552 -4.36 25.50 -8.98
CA ALA A 552 -5.50 25.75 -9.87
C ALA A 552 -6.79 25.05 -9.38
N HIS A 553 -6.65 23.93 -8.69
CA HIS A 553 -7.76 23.20 -8.07
C HIS A 553 -8.03 23.62 -6.61
N GLY A 554 -7.41 24.70 -6.12
CA GLY A 554 -7.64 25.24 -4.78
C GLY A 554 -6.92 24.50 -3.65
N MET A 555 -5.97 23.62 -3.97
CA MET A 555 -5.08 22.97 -3.01
C MET A 555 -3.76 23.75 -2.93
N PHE A 556 -3.72 24.82 -2.13
CA PHE A 556 -2.62 25.77 -2.11
C PHE A 556 -1.35 25.19 -1.47
N VAL A 557 -0.38 24.88 -2.32
CA VAL A 557 0.95 24.40 -1.93
C VAL A 557 2.05 25.27 -2.56
N THR A 558 3.25 25.24 -1.96
CA THR A 558 4.46 25.87 -2.52
C THR A 558 5.42 24.80 -3.01
N LYS A 559 6.33 25.14 -3.93
CA LYS A 559 7.40 24.22 -4.36
C LYS A 559 8.18 23.66 -3.16
N SER A 560 8.54 24.50 -2.18
CA SER A 560 9.26 24.06 -0.99
C SER A 560 8.45 23.11 -0.12
N SER A 561 7.13 23.34 0.03
CA SER A 561 6.28 22.46 0.85
C SER A 561 5.96 21.14 0.16
N PHE A 562 5.91 21.13 -1.17
CA PHE A 562 5.52 19.96 -1.96
C PHE A 562 6.72 19.12 -2.44
N LYS A 563 7.94 19.67 -2.44
CA LYS A 563 9.14 19.03 -3.01
C LYS A 563 9.36 17.59 -2.50
N ARG A 564 9.27 17.38 -1.18
CA ARG A 564 9.50 16.04 -0.61
C ARG A 564 8.44 15.03 -1.05
N PHE A 565 7.20 15.49 -1.17
CA PHE A 565 6.09 14.67 -1.65
C PHE A 565 6.23 14.36 -3.14
N TYR A 566 6.63 15.35 -3.95
CA TYR A 566 6.97 15.15 -5.35
C TYR A 566 8.06 14.08 -5.53
N THR A 567 9.14 14.16 -4.72
CA THR A 567 10.22 13.16 -4.76
C THR A 567 9.68 11.75 -4.44
N LEU A 568 8.78 11.60 -3.44
CA LEU A 568 8.13 10.32 -3.16
C LEU A 568 7.43 9.79 -4.41
N LEU A 569 6.57 10.59 -5.03
CA LEU A 569 5.79 10.13 -6.18
C LEU A 569 6.66 9.76 -7.38
N VAL A 570 7.71 10.52 -7.67
CA VAL A 570 8.64 10.22 -8.79
C VAL A 570 9.40 8.91 -8.55
N THR A 571 9.79 8.65 -7.30
CA THR A 571 10.64 7.48 -6.96
C THR A 571 9.83 6.23 -6.61
N ASP A 572 8.54 6.38 -6.32
CA ASP A 572 7.59 5.30 -6.05
C ASP A 572 6.31 5.48 -6.90
N PRO A 573 6.35 5.08 -8.19
CA PRO A 573 5.23 5.22 -9.12
C PRO A 573 3.97 4.51 -8.64
N CYS A 574 2.81 5.11 -8.87
CA CYS A 574 1.50 4.61 -8.43
C CYS A 574 1.31 4.60 -6.90
N TYR A 575 2.12 5.35 -6.14
CA TYR A 575 1.98 5.44 -4.68
C TYR A 575 0.57 5.85 -4.25
N TYR A 576 0.00 6.91 -4.88
CA TYR A 576 -1.37 7.36 -4.60
C TYR A 576 -2.42 6.67 -5.45
N VAL A 577 -2.04 6.07 -6.56
CA VAL A 577 -2.98 5.36 -7.46
C VAL A 577 -3.69 4.23 -6.74
N LYS A 578 -3.00 3.45 -5.91
CA LYS A 578 -3.60 2.38 -5.10
C LYS A 578 -4.72 2.88 -4.17
N TYR A 579 -4.53 4.04 -3.54
CA TYR A 579 -5.52 4.66 -2.66
C TYR A 579 -6.66 5.28 -3.46
N GLY A 580 -6.34 6.21 -4.38
CA GLY A 580 -7.34 6.99 -5.09
C GLY A 580 -8.15 6.18 -6.08
N MET A 581 -7.51 5.37 -6.92
CA MET A 581 -8.25 4.53 -7.87
C MET A 581 -8.89 3.32 -7.17
N GLY A 582 -8.25 2.74 -6.15
CA GLY A 582 -8.88 1.73 -5.31
C GLY A 582 -10.20 2.24 -4.72
N TYR A 583 -10.20 3.46 -4.16
CA TYR A 583 -11.40 4.12 -3.65
C TYR A 583 -12.45 4.40 -4.74
N VAL A 584 -12.01 4.94 -5.89
CA VAL A 584 -12.90 5.24 -7.03
C VAL A 584 -13.60 3.98 -7.52
N TRP A 585 -12.86 2.88 -7.70
CA TRP A 585 -13.44 1.61 -8.16
C TRP A 585 -14.34 0.98 -7.10
N THR A 586 -13.93 0.95 -5.84
CA THR A 586 -14.77 0.48 -4.73
C THR A 586 -16.09 1.26 -4.66
N SER A 587 -16.02 2.59 -4.65
CA SER A 587 -17.19 3.45 -4.60
C SER A 587 -18.08 3.29 -5.82
N ASN A 588 -17.50 3.10 -7.02
CA ASN A 588 -18.24 2.86 -8.24
C ASN A 588 -19.03 1.55 -8.17
N VAL A 589 -18.39 0.46 -7.74
CA VAL A 589 -19.06 -0.85 -7.56
C VAL A 589 -20.19 -0.73 -6.55
N MET A 590 -19.95 -0.13 -5.39
CA MET A 590 -20.99 0.07 -4.35
C MET A 590 -22.19 0.87 -4.87
N ASN A 591 -21.93 1.96 -5.61
CA ASN A 591 -23.01 2.81 -6.15
C ASN A 591 -23.77 2.13 -7.29
N ASN A 592 -23.08 1.33 -8.13
CA ASN A 592 -23.71 0.51 -9.15
C ASN A 592 -24.67 -0.51 -8.52
N MET A 593 -24.24 -1.19 -7.45
CA MET A 593 -25.09 -2.15 -6.74
C MET A 593 -26.31 -1.48 -6.11
N ARG A 594 -26.17 -0.33 -5.43
CA ARG A 594 -27.30 0.43 -4.89
C ARG A 594 -28.30 0.84 -5.97
N THR A 595 -27.80 1.21 -7.14
CA THR A 595 -28.64 1.62 -8.28
C THR A 595 -29.38 0.43 -8.90
N GLN A 596 -28.68 -0.70 -9.10
CA GLN A 596 -29.26 -1.90 -9.73
C GLN A 596 -30.17 -2.68 -8.78
N PHE A 597 -29.86 -2.67 -7.49
CA PHE A 597 -30.59 -3.39 -6.45
C PHE A 597 -31.10 -2.44 -5.34
N PRO A 598 -32.06 -1.54 -5.65
CA PRO A 598 -32.49 -0.47 -4.73
C PRO A 598 -33.20 -0.99 -3.45
N LYS A 599 -33.49 -2.29 -3.37
CA LYS A 599 -34.04 -2.93 -2.17
C LYS A 599 -32.98 -3.59 -1.30
N ALA A 600 -31.75 -3.73 -1.79
CA ALA A 600 -30.65 -4.29 -1.02
C ALA A 600 -30.25 -3.31 0.08
N THR A 601 -30.06 -3.83 1.27
CA THR A 601 -29.54 -3.06 2.41
C THR A 601 -28.04 -2.85 2.28
N ASP A 602 -27.47 -1.84 2.97
CA ASP A 602 -26.01 -1.66 3.02
C ASP A 602 -25.32 -2.92 3.57
N MET A 603 -25.90 -3.60 4.56
CA MET A 603 -25.43 -4.91 5.05
C MET A 603 -25.26 -5.93 3.90
N GLN A 604 -26.27 -6.08 3.05
CA GLN A 604 -26.21 -7.04 1.94
C GLN A 604 -25.17 -6.64 0.89
N ILE A 605 -25.07 -5.35 0.59
CA ILE A 605 -24.09 -4.82 -0.39
C ILE A 605 -22.66 -5.00 0.14
N HIS A 606 -22.38 -4.62 1.39
CA HIS A 606 -21.06 -4.79 1.99
C HIS A 606 -20.67 -6.26 2.15
N THR A 607 -21.63 -7.12 2.52
CA THR A 607 -21.41 -8.56 2.59
C THR A 607 -21.03 -9.13 1.19
N ALA A 608 -21.81 -8.79 0.16
CA ALA A 608 -21.55 -9.28 -1.20
C ALA A 608 -20.19 -8.80 -1.75
N TYR A 609 -19.75 -7.58 -1.38
CA TYR A 609 -18.43 -7.08 -1.73
C TYR A 609 -17.33 -7.89 -1.04
N LEU A 610 -17.42 -8.08 0.27
CA LEU A 610 -16.42 -8.82 1.04
C LEU A 610 -16.38 -10.31 0.67
N ASP A 611 -17.54 -10.93 0.33
CA ASP A 611 -17.63 -12.31 -0.16
C ASP A 611 -16.95 -12.52 -1.53
N SER A 612 -16.74 -11.44 -2.29
CA SER A 612 -16.01 -11.48 -3.55
C SER A 612 -14.49 -11.55 -3.37
N LEU A 613 -14.02 -11.41 -2.14
CA LEU A 613 -12.61 -11.41 -1.75
C LEU A 613 -11.76 -10.45 -2.59
N THR A 614 -10.47 -10.72 -2.72
CA THR A 614 -9.49 -9.87 -3.41
C THR A 614 -9.44 -10.11 -4.94
N CYS A 615 -10.56 -10.37 -5.57
CA CYS A 615 -10.68 -10.45 -7.04
C CYS A 615 -10.57 -9.07 -7.70
N THR A 616 -10.47 -9.02 -9.04
CA THR A 616 -10.50 -7.74 -9.75
C THR A 616 -11.84 -7.02 -9.56
N PHE A 617 -11.87 -5.69 -9.68
CA PHE A 617 -13.11 -4.93 -9.48
C PHE A 617 -14.22 -5.34 -10.44
N GLU A 618 -13.89 -5.77 -11.67
CA GLU A 618 -14.82 -6.31 -12.63
C GLU A 618 -15.44 -7.64 -12.13
N GLN A 619 -14.62 -8.53 -11.60
CA GLN A 619 -15.05 -9.80 -11.03
C GLN A 619 -15.88 -9.60 -9.75
N ILE A 620 -15.46 -8.67 -8.89
CA ILE A 620 -16.22 -8.26 -7.68
C ILE A 620 -17.62 -7.79 -8.07
N GLU A 621 -17.73 -6.88 -9.05
CA GLU A 621 -19.02 -6.37 -9.52
C GLU A 621 -19.92 -7.50 -10.05
N ASP A 622 -19.36 -8.43 -10.82
CA ASP A 622 -20.11 -9.55 -11.36
C ASP A 622 -20.53 -10.58 -10.28
N ASN A 623 -19.71 -10.82 -9.28
CA ASN A 623 -20.04 -11.69 -8.15
C ASN A 623 -21.13 -11.07 -7.27
N MET A 624 -21.06 -9.78 -6.98
CA MET A 624 -22.10 -9.06 -6.25
C MET A 624 -23.44 -9.09 -6.98
N LYS A 625 -23.47 -8.92 -8.31
CA LYS A 625 -24.69 -9.06 -9.13
C LYS A 625 -25.33 -10.45 -9.01
N LYS A 626 -24.51 -11.51 -8.89
CA LYS A 626 -25.02 -12.88 -8.69
C LYS A 626 -25.59 -13.07 -7.28
N THR A 627 -24.93 -12.50 -6.27
CA THR A 627 -25.33 -12.64 -4.85
C THR A 627 -26.57 -11.82 -4.51
N LEU A 628 -26.74 -10.63 -5.10
CA LEU A 628 -27.85 -9.70 -4.78
C LEU A 628 -29.15 -9.95 -5.61
N LYS A 629 -29.12 -10.82 -6.61
CA LYS A 629 -30.31 -11.25 -7.37
C LYS A 629 -31.22 -12.14 -6.53
#